data_4d271567c70ad8f438df9fd40f1181ee
#
_entry.id   4d271567c70ad8f438df9fd40f1181ee
#
_cell.length_a   1.000
_cell.length_b   1.000
_cell.length_c   1.000
_cell.angle_alpha   90.00
_cell.angle_beta   90.00
_cell.angle_gamma   90.00
#
_symmetry.space_group_name_H-M   'P 1'
#
loop_
_entity.id
_entity.type
_entity.pdbx_description
1 polymer ?
#
loop_
_entity_poly.entity_id
_entity_poly.type
_entity_poly.pdbx_seq_one_letter_code
_entity_poly.pdbx_strand_id
1 'polypeptide(L)'
;DLFQSFRQFLDIIDDNNVFLYCHTYYPDVGWDIPRLLDEHGLTSRTLFTYKCRKCGIISANFFQDSTQPCVRCGQFSNALAGVSNSVNEEELSKIYNLFDIYVQYANSEGFGMPQLEAAHCGVPTISIYYSAMRSVVDNIGALGIEPLSYYLECETGCKRAVPDNDKFVSELIKLHNQKDQLASIGMEMCKKARRHYNWDKTAKVWLDHFETVSIKDPKQTWFSPLKIFQAAQGIPPGVESNIDKVNFMFTNILHKPEWIGNYLWKKILKDCTFGYRCENINKDFYFNESHKQSLRGNQPFSFDEACNELTQFRNQINNWEKARLNIQPRGN
;
A
#
# COMPACT_ATOMS: atom_id res chain seq x y z
N ASP A 1 -17.12 5.19 -0.65
CA ASP A 1 -17.24 6.19 0.42
C ASP A 1 -17.05 7.62 -0.10
N LEU A 2 -15.86 8.06 -0.64
CA LEU A 2 -15.64 9.45 -1.06
C LEU A 2 -16.68 9.95 -2.08
N PHE A 3 -16.94 9.21 -3.15
CA PHE A 3 -17.90 9.60 -4.17
C PHE A 3 -19.33 9.65 -3.63
N GLN A 4 -19.70 8.68 -2.79
CA GLN A 4 -20.98 8.68 -2.10
C GLN A 4 -21.15 9.94 -1.23
N SER A 5 -20.15 10.25 -0.40
CA SER A 5 -20.19 11.43 0.48
C SER A 5 -20.20 12.73 -0.32
N PHE A 6 -19.44 12.79 -1.42
CA PHE A 6 -19.46 13.98 -2.27
C PHE A 6 -20.81 14.17 -2.97
N ARG A 7 -21.48 13.07 -3.36
CA ARG A 7 -22.85 13.14 -3.88
C ARG A 7 -23.81 13.66 -2.82
N GLN A 8 -23.77 13.12 -1.58
CA GLN A 8 -24.57 13.61 -0.47
C GLN A 8 -24.35 15.10 -0.19
N PHE A 9 -23.10 15.54 -0.25
CA PHE A 9 -22.76 16.95 -0.08
C PHE A 9 -23.41 17.80 -1.20
N LEU A 10 -23.30 17.40 -2.46
CA LEU A 10 -23.90 18.11 -3.59
C LEU A 10 -25.43 18.15 -3.54
N ASP A 11 -26.08 17.14 -2.95
CA ASP A 11 -27.54 17.10 -2.80
C ASP A 11 -28.05 18.11 -1.75
N ILE A 12 -27.17 18.52 -0.85
CA ILE A 12 -27.51 19.48 0.25
C ILE A 12 -27.20 20.90 -0.17
N ILE A 13 -26.09 21.11 -0.88
CA ILE A 13 -25.72 22.44 -1.34
C ILE A 13 -26.30 22.67 -2.74
N ASP A 14 -26.97 23.77 -2.95
CA ASP A 14 -27.46 24.18 -4.28
C ASP A 14 -26.41 25.05 -4.99
N ASP A 15 -25.20 24.48 -5.22
CA ASP A 15 -24.09 25.18 -5.85
C ASP A 15 -23.51 24.36 -7.02
N ASN A 16 -23.74 24.86 -8.22
CA ASN A 16 -23.29 24.22 -9.46
C ASN A 16 -21.79 24.41 -9.75
N ASN A 17 -21.08 25.24 -8.99
CA ASN A 17 -19.66 25.56 -9.17
C ASN A 17 -18.74 24.71 -8.27
N VAL A 18 -19.27 23.67 -7.65
CA VAL A 18 -18.49 22.76 -6.80
C VAL A 18 -18.15 21.49 -7.60
N PHE A 19 -16.87 21.15 -7.62
CA PHE A 19 -16.33 19.98 -8.32
C PHE A 19 -15.41 19.18 -7.40
N LEU A 20 -15.44 17.86 -7.55
CA LEU A 20 -14.40 16.98 -7.03
C LEU A 20 -13.24 16.95 -8.02
N TYR A 21 -12.02 17.10 -7.56
CA TYR A 21 -10.84 16.95 -8.40
C TYR A 21 -10.05 15.72 -7.97
N CYS A 22 -9.84 14.79 -8.89
CA CYS A 22 -9.09 13.57 -8.66
C CYS A 22 -7.75 13.62 -9.42
N HIS A 23 -6.64 13.73 -8.70
CA HIS A 23 -5.32 13.52 -9.26
C HIS A 23 -4.94 12.05 -9.07
N THR A 24 -5.39 11.21 -9.97
CA THR A 24 -5.21 9.75 -9.91
C THR A 24 -5.06 9.16 -11.30
N TYR A 25 -4.48 7.99 -11.36
CA TYR A 25 -4.34 7.20 -12.59
C TYR A 25 -5.51 6.21 -12.74
N TYR A 26 -5.86 5.93 -13.99
CA TYR A 26 -6.79 4.89 -14.38
C TYR A 26 -6.36 4.31 -15.74
N PRO A 27 -6.48 2.99 -16.00
CA PRO A 27 -6.95 1.94 -15.08
C PRO A 27 -5.91 1.56 -14.03
N ASP A 28 -6.37 1.26 -12.82
CA ASP A 28 -5.58 0.75 -11.72
C ASP A 28 -6.20 -0.54 -11.18
N VAL A 29 -5.46 -1.30 -10.39
CA VAL A 29 -5.91 -2.59 -9.81
C VAL A 29 -7.04 -2.40 -8.77
N GLY A 30 -7.29 -1.16 -8.34
CA GLY A 30 -8.24 -0.84 -7.29
C GLY A 30 -9.69 -0.75 -7.78
N TRP A 31 -10.15 0.47 -7.99
CA TRP A 31 -11.56 0.78 -8.22
C TRP A 31 -11.88 1.07 -9.67
N ASP A 32 -13.03 0.61 -10.13
CA ASP A 32 -13.60 1.00 -11.42
C ASP A 32 -14.18 2.43 -11.31
N ILE A 33 -13.31 3.42 -11.53
CA ILE A 33 -13.64 4.84 -11.37
C ILE A 33 -14.79 5.25 -12.29
N PRO A 34 -14.81 4.95 -13.61
CA PRO A 34 -15.92 5.32 -14.50
C PRO A 34 -17.26 4.80 -14.01
N ARG A 35 -17.30 3.55 -13.60
CA ARG A 35 -18.51 2.94 -13.06
C ARG A 35 -18.98 3.66 -11.78
N LEU A 36 -18.08 3.95 -10.86
CA LEU A 36 -18.43 4.66 -9.63
C LEU A 36 -18.90 6.09 -9.89
N LEU A 37 -18.33 6.78 -10.87
CA LEU A 37 -18.79 8.11 -11.26
C LEU A 37 -20.22 8.07 -11.80
N ASP A 38 -20.55 7.06 -12.61
CA ASP A 38 -21.88 6.86 -13.14
C ASP A 38 -22.88 6.47 -12.06
N GLU A 39 -22.55 5.49 -11.21
CA GLU A 39 -23.38 5.04 -10.08
C GLU A 39 -23.78 6.19 -9.13
N HIS A 40 -22.88 7.15 -8.93
CA HIS A 40 -23.14 8.31 -8.05
C HIS A 40 -23.55 9.58 -8.82
N GLY A 41 -23.72 9.52 -10.14
CA GLY A 41 -24.08 10.69 -10.96
C GLY A 41 -23.03 11.81 -10.90
N LEU A 42 -21.76 11.47 -10.84
CA LEU A 42 -20.64 12.41 -10.69
C LEU A 42 -19.80 12.63 -11.95
N THR A 43 -20.17 12.04 -13.07
CA THR A 43 -19.41 12.12 -14.34
C THR A 43 -19.16 13.56 -14.79
N SER A 44 -20.13 14.46 -14.61
CA SER A 44 -20.03 15.88 -14.93
C SER A 44 -19.62 16.77 -13.74
N ARG A 45 -19.26 16.17 -12.61
CA ARG A 45 -18.92 16.86 -11.36
C ARG A 45 -17.53 16.48 -10.83
N THR A 46 -16.79 15.61 -11.54
CA THR A 46 -15.45 15.17 -11.15
C THR A 46 -14.45 15.45 -12.26
N LEU A 47 -13.44 16.22 -11.92
CA LEU A 47 -12.34 16.60 -12.80
C LEU A 47 -11.11 15.71 -12.52
N PHE A 48 -10.33 15.48 -13.57
CA PHE A 48 -9.11 14.69 -13.53
C PHE A 48 -7.95 15.43 -14.18
N THR A 49 -6.74 15.12 -13.77
CA THR A 49 -5.52 15.65 -14.37
C THR A 49 -5.20 14.93 -15.67
N TYR A 50 -5.06 15.70 -16.73
CA TYR A 50 -4.54 15.26 -18.03
C TYR A 50 -3.23 15.97 -18.35
N LYS A 51 -2.31 15.26 -19.00
CA LYS A 51 -1.05 15.83 -19.46
C LYS A 51 -0.83 15.44 -20.92
N CYS A 52 -0.51 16.41 -21.74
CA CYS A 52 -0.18 16.17 -23.13
C CYS A 52 1.21 15.53 -23.23
N ARG A 53 1.27 14.31 -23.78
CA ARG A 53 2.54 13.58 -23.98
C ARG A 53 3.49 14.28 -24.96
N LYS A 54 2.98 15.19 -25.82
CA LYS A 54 3.79 15.89 -26.83
C LYS A 54 4.33 17.24 -26.35
N CYS A 55 3.48 18.10 -25.82
CA CYS A 55 3.88 19.46 -25.43
C CYS A 55 3.95 19.67 -23.92
N GLY A 56 3.65 18.65 -23.11
CA GLY A 56 3.77 18.66 -21.66
C GLY A 56 2.72 19.50 -20.92
N ILE A 57 1.78 20.17 -21.62
CA ILE A 57 0.77 20.99 -20.93
C ILE A 57 -0.14 20.12 -20.09
N ILE A 58 -0.48 20.63 -18.91
CA ILE A 58 -1.45 20.02 -18.00
C ILE A 58 -2.82 20.69 -18.21
N SER A 59 -3.87 19.90 -18.11
CA SER A 59 -5.26 20.37 -18.16
C SER A 59 -6.12 19.58 -17.18
N ALA A 60 -7.22 20.17 -16.74
CA ALA A 60 -8.26 19.50 -15.99
C ALA A 60 -9.46 19.25 -16.92
N ASN A 61 -9.95 18.01 -16.94
CA ASN A 61 -11.12 17.63 -17.72
C ASN A 61 -11.96 16.61 -16.97
N PHE A 62 -13.22 16.46 -17.34
CA PHE A 62 -14.02 15.33 -16.91
C PHE A 62 -13.41 14.02 -17.41
N PHE A 63 -13.74 12.92 -16.72
CA PHE A 63 -13.17 11.62 -17.06
C PHE A 63 -13.41 11.24 -18.53
N GLN A 64 -12.35 10.81 -19.19
CA GLN A 64 -12.36 10.27 -20.54
C GLN A 64 -11.35 9.14 -20.66
N ASP A 65 -11.81 7.99 -21.08
CA ASP A 65 -11.00 6.76 -21.14
C ASP A 65 -10.02 6.71 -22.33
N SER A 66 -10.04 7.71 -23.19
CA SER A 66 -9.20 7.76 -24.38
C SER A 66 -8.34 9.02 -24.44
N THR A 67 -7.25 8.95 -25.19
CA THR A 67 -6.43 10.11 -25.51
C THR A 67 -7.24 11.16 -26.27
N GLN A 68 -7.14 12.41 -25.86
CA GLN A 68 -7.89 13.54 -26.40
C GLN A 68 -7.00 14.49 -27.20
N PRO A 69 -7.58 15.34 -28.05
CA PRO A 69 -6.86 16.43 -28.65
C PRO A 69 -6.33 17.39 -27.57
N CYS A 70 -5.07 17.76 -27.67
CA CYS A 70 -4.48 18.73 -26.74
C CYS A 70 -4.97 20.13 -27.09
N VAL A 71 -5.47 20.85 -26.09
CA VAL A 71 -5.94 22.24 -26.23
C VAL A 71 -4.86 23.23 -26.72
N ARG A 72 -3.56 22.90 -26.49
CA ARG A 72 -2.44 23.77 -26.89
C ARG A 72 -1.87 23.41 -28.24
N CYS A 73 -1.57 22.14 -28.51
CA CYS A 73 -0.88 21.74 -29.73
C CYS A 73 -1.78 21.02 -30.75
N GLY A 74 -3.05 20.80 -30.44
CA GLY A 74 -4.04 20.16 -31.31
C GLY A 74 -3.82 18.66 -31.55
N GLN A 75 -2.73 18.09 -31.05
CA GLN A 75 -2.40 16.68 -31.29
C GLN A 75 -3.21 15.76 -30.38
N PHE A 76 -3.59 14.59 -30.86
CA PHE A 76 -4.20 13.53 -30.06
C PHE A 76 -3.16 12.90 -29.13
N SER A 77 -2.83 13.60 -28.06
CA SER A 77 -1.75 13.24 -27.15
C SER A 77 -2.03 13.64 -25.68
N ASN A 78 -3.21 14.20 -25.41
CA ASN A 78 -3.65 14.56 -24.07
C ASN A 78 -4.24 13.33 -23.39
N ALA A 79 -3.57 12.81 -22.37
CA ALA A 79 -3.95 11.57 -21.68
C ALA A 79 -3.96 11.80 -20.16
N LEU A 80 -4.69 10.96 -19.43
CA LEU A 80 -4.65 10.94 -17.96
C LEU A 80 -3.21 10.92 -17.45
N ALA A 81 -2.94 11.76 -16.46
CA ALA A 81 -1.67 11.74 -15.75
C ALA A 81 -1.52 10.40 -15.00
N GLY A 82 -0.31 9.86 -14.98
CA GLY A 82 -0.02 8.57 -14.36
C GLY A 82 1.47 8.27 -14.42
N VAL A 83 1.87 7.06 -14.04
CA VAL A 83 3.29 6.67 -13.93
C VAL A 83 4.09 6.93 -15.22
N SER A 84 3.52 6.62 -16.38
CA SER A 84 4.17 6.83 -17.69
C SER A 84 4.02 8.26 -18.25
N ASN A 85 3.18 9.08 -17.64
CA ASN A 85 2.85 10.45 -18.03
C ASN A 85 2.72 11.33 -16.80
N SER A 86 3.70 11.26 -15.90
CA SER A 86 3.67 11.89 -14.59
C SER A 86 3.81 13.41 -14.66
N VAL A 87 3.23 14.07 -13.68
CA VAL A 87 3.52 15.48 -13.39
C VAL A 87 4.79 15.58 -12.56
N ASN A 88 5.55 16.65 -12.74
CA ASN A 88 6.69 16.96 -11.87
C ASN A 88 6.24 17.73 -10.61
N GLU A 89 7.15 18.00 -9.68
CA GLU A 89 6.84 18.65 -8.41
C GLU A 89 6.26 20.07 -8.58
N GLU A 90 6.79 20.85 -9.54
CA GLU A 90 6.26 22.17 -9.85
C GLU A 90 4.84 22.12 -10.42
N GLU A 91 4.58 21.15 -11.30
CA GLU A 91 3.27 20.88 -11.88
C GLU A 91 2.29 20.40 -10.80
N LEU A 92 2.72 19.53 -9.89
CA LEU A 92 1.92 19.04 -8.77
C LEU A 92 1.55 20.18 -7.80
N SER A 93 2.50 21.05 -7.50
CA SER A 93 2.24 22.25 -6.69
C SER A 93 1.16 23.13 -7.33
N LYS A 94 1.18 23.32 -8.64
CA LYS A 94 0.14 24.06 -9.36
C LYS A 94 -1.23 23.39 -9.25
N ILE A 95 -1.27 22.05 -9.27
CA ILE A 95 -2.51 21.29 -9.10
C ILE A 95 -3.07 21.52 -7.69
N TYR A 96 -2.26 21.40 -6.64
CA TYR A 96 -2.71 21.70 -5.28
C TYR A 96 -3.24 23.11 -5.10
N ASN A 97 -2.63 24.10 -5.77
CA ASN A 97 -3.09 25.49 -5.71
C ASN A 97 -4.42 25.76 -6.46
N LEU A 98 -4.99 24.76 -7.13
CA LEU A 98 -6.36 24.84 -7.68
C LEU A 98 -7.43 24.51 -6.64
N PHE A 99 -7.05 23.89 -5.51
CA PHE A 99 -8.01 23.35 -4.55
C PHE A 99 -8.39 24.38 -3.49
N ASP A 100 -9.66 24.49 -3.23
CA ASP A 100 -10.18 25.21 -2.06
C ASP A 100 -10.03 24.36 -0.79
N ILE A 101 -10.18 23.06 -0.91
CA ILE A 101 -10.08 22.07 0.19
C ILE A 101 -9.43 20.81 -0.37
N TYR A 102 -8.49 20.23 0.37
CA TYR A 102 -7.94 18.91 0.10
C TYR A 102 -8.57 17.86 1.03
N VAL A 103 -8.87 16.70 0.49
CA VAL A 103 -9.49 15.60 1.23
C VAL A 103 -8.64 14.35 1.15
N GLN A 104 -8.12 13.90 2.31
CA GLN A 104 -7.43 12.62 2.47
C GLN A 104 -8.42 11.57 2.98
N TYR A 105 -9.11 10.91 2.06
CA TYR A 105 -10.20 9.97 2.40
C TYR A 105 -9.74 8.50 2.28
N ALA A 106 -8.60 8.20 2.88
CA ALA A 106 -7.98 6.88 2.84
C ALA A 106 -8.35 6.05 4.09
N ASN A 107 -8.52 4.75 3.91
CA ASN A 107 -8.82 3.81 5.00
C ASN A 107 -7.62 3.57 5.92
N SER A 108 -6.42 3.80 5.43
CA SER A 108 -5.14 3.72 6.14
C SER A 108 -4.01 4.24 5.24
N GLU A 109 -2.99 4.80 5.86
CA GLU A 109 -1.80 5.29 5.19
C GLU A 109 -0.54 4.94 5.97
N GLY A 110 0.60 4.82 5.26
CA GLY A 110 1.91 4.70 5.89
C GLY A 110 2.44 6.03 6.42
N PHE A 111 2.13 7.13 5.71
CA PHE A 111 2.42 8.50 6.11
C PHE A 111 1.32 9.48 5.67
N GLY A 112 0.84 9.36 4.43
CA GLY A 112 -0.13 10.28 3.85
C GLY A 112 0.53 11.55 3.31
N MET A 113 1.53 11.42 2.47
CA MET A 113 2.25 12.54 1.84
C MET A 113 1.32 13.59 1.22
N PRO A 114 0.26 13.22 0.46
CA PRO A 114 -0.56 14.20 -0.24
C PRO A 114 -1.25 15.21 0.67
N GLN A 115 -1.71 14.80 1.87
CA GLN A 115 -2.31 15.74 2.82
C GLN A 115 -1.31 16.77 3.35
N LEU A 116 -0.03 16.39 3.47
CA LEU A 116 1.03 17.29 3.90
C LEU A 116 1.44 18.24 2.77
N GLU A 117 1.51 17.73 1.55
CA GLU A 117 1.81 18.53 0.35
C GLU A 117 0.74 19.60 0.13
N ALA A 118 -0.55 19.24 0.25
CA ALA A 118 -1.67 20.18 0.21
C ALA A 118 -1.53 21.26 1.29
N ALA A 119 -1.24 20.87 2.53
CA ALA A 119 -1.03 21.80 3.62
C ALA A 119 0.16 22.74 3.38
N HIS A 120 1.28 22.27 2.79
CA HIS A 120 2.40 23.12 2.42
C HIS A 120 2.06 24.15 1.32
N CYS A 121 1.10 23.80 0.45
CA CYS A 121 0.55 24.72 -0.55
C CYS A 121 -0.49 25.69 0.04
N GLY A 122 -0.80 25.62 1.33
CA GLY A 122 -1.76 26.50 1.98
C GLY A 122 -3.23 26.09 1.75
N VAL A 123 -3.46 24.82 1.41
CA VAL A 123 -4.82 24.27 1.19
C VAL A 123 -5.35 23.69 2.49
N PRO A 124 -6.54 24.11 2.95
CA PRO A 124 -7.23 23.50 4.09
C PRO A 124 -7.43 22.00 3.85
N THR A 125 -7.12 21.19 4.84
CA THR A 125 -7.11 19.75 4.70
C THR A 125 -8.11 19.08 5.65
N ILE A 126 -8.92 18.17 5.10
CA ILE A 126 -9.75 17.21 5.86
C ILE A 126 -9.09 15.83 5.69
N SER A 127 -9.01 15.07 6.75
CA SER A 127 -8.41 13.72 6.71
C SER A 127 -9.15 12.76 7.64
N ILE A 128 -9.15 11.48 7.29
CA ILE A 128 -9.59 10.45 8.23
C ILE A 128 -8.59 10.38 9.38
N TYR A 129 -9.09 10.45 10.61
CA TYR A 129 -8.28 10.49 11.82
C TYR A 129 -7.85 9.09 12.26
N TYR A 130 -7.06 8.44 11.41
CA TYR A 130 -6.61 7.07 11.62
C TYR A 130 -5.22 6.82 11.05
N SER A 131 -4.52 5.81 11.58
CA SER A 131 -3.16 5.39 11.19
C SER A 131 -2.17 6.56 11.18
N ALA A 132 -1.27 6.62 10.22
CA ALA A 132 -0.28 7.70 10.12
C ALA A 132 -0.91 9.09 9.83
N MET A 133 -2.10 9.12 9.22
CA MET A 133 -2.83 10.38 8.97
C MET A 133 -3.12 11.14 10.26
N ARG A 134 -3.38 10.42 11.37
CA ARG A 134 -3.66 11.03 12.67
C ARG A 134 -2.55 11.96 13.12
N SER A 135 -1.31 11.50 13.07
CA SER A 135 -0.16 12.32 13.49
C SER A 135 0.03 13.56 12.62
N VAL A 136 -0.28 13.46 11.33
CA VAL A 136 -0.24 14.63 10.43
C VAL A 136 -1.35 15.60 10.78
N VAL A 137 -2.59 15.12 10.97
CA VAL A 137 -3.73 15.95 11.39
C VAL A 137 -3.41 16.73 12.66
N ASP A 138 -2.88 16.06 13.69
CA ASP A 138 -2.51 16.70 14.96
C ASP A 138 -1.45 17.79 14.78
N ASN A 139 -0.43 17.49 13.99
CA ASN A 139 0.71 18.39 13.81
C ASN A 139 0.40 19.62 12.94
N ILE A 140 -0.44 19.48 11.92
CA ILE A 140 -0.77 20.59 11.03
C ILE A 140 -2.07 21.30 11.43
N GLY A 141 -2.85 20.70 12.33
CA GLY A 141 -4.15 21.21 12.74
C GLY A 141 -5.21 21.06 11.66
N ALA A 142 -5.13 19.99 10.86
CA ALA A 142 -6.15 19.62 9.89
C ALA A 142 -7.44 19.18 10.57
N LEU A 143 -8.53 19.15 9.80
CA LEU A 143 -9.80 18.66 10.28
C LEU A 143 -9.81 17.12 10.24
N GLY A 144 -9.81 16.49 11.39
CA GLY A 144 -9.85 15.03 11.52
C GLY A 144 -11.28 14.49 11.59
N ILE A 145 -11.56 13.47 10.78
CA ILE A 145 -12.82 12.71 10.81
C ILE A 145 -12.55 11.40 11.52
N GLU A 146 -13.12 11.21 12.70
CA GLU A 146 -13.04 9.94 13.42
C GLU A 146 -13.70 8.83 12.61
N PRO A 147 -13.11 7.64 12.54
CA PRO A 147 -13.73 6.50 11.87
C PRO A 147 -15.03 6.08 12.55
N LEU A 148 -16.06 5.76 11.76
CA LEU A 148 -17.31 5.18 12.25
C LEU A 148 -17.08 3.79 12.86
N SER A 149 -16.23 2.99 12.22
CA SER A 149 -15.88 1.64 12.66
C SER A 149 -14.57 1.19 12.02
N TYR A 150 -14.20 -0.08 12.26
CA TYR A 150 -12.99 -0.69 11.68
C TYR A 150 -13.31 -2.07 11.14
N TYR A 151 -12.64 -2.46 10.08
CA TYR A 151 -12.63 -3.84 9.59
C TYR A 151 -11.22 -4.39 9.53
N LEU A 152 -11.11 -5.72 9.52
CA LEU A 152 -9.85 -6.42 9.36
C LEU A 152 -9.67 -6.79 7.88
N GLU A 153 -8.64 -6.26 7.26
CA GLU A 153 -8.28 -6.64 5.91
C GLU A 153 -7.69 -8.05 5.89
N CYS A 154 -8.32 -8.94 5.14
CA CYS A 154 -7.98 -10.36 5.19
C CYS A 154 -6.58 -10.68 4.66
N GLU A 155 -6.09 -9.91 3.68
CA GLU A 155 -4.80 -10.12 3.04
C GLU A 155 -3.63 -9.81 3.96
N THR A 156 -3.74 -8.74 4.73
CA THR A 156 -2.63 -8.24 5.56
C THR A 156 -2.85 -8.47 7.05
N GLY A 157 -4.09 -8.74 7.49
CA GLY A 157 -4.47 -8.79 8.89
C GLY A 157 -4.46 -7.42 9.59
N CYS A 158 -4.37 -6.33 8.83
CA CYS A 158 -4.37 -4.97 9.36
C CYS A 158 -5.78 -4.44 9.55
N LYS A 159 -5.98 -3.63 10.58
CA LYS A 159 -7.22 -2.86 10.74
C LYS A 159 -7.25 -1.72 9.72
N ARG A 160 -8.42 -1.52 9.12
CA ARG A 160 -8.72 -0.41 8.23
C ARG A 160 -9.88 0.39 8.79
N ALA A 161 -9.84 1.69 8.60
CA ALA A 161 -10.93 2.58 9.02
C ALA A 161 -12.10 2.52 8.04
N VAL A 162 -13.31 2.50 8.57
CA VAL A 162 -14.53 2.83 7.82
C VAL A 162 -14.85 4.30 8.14
N PRO A 163 -14.82 5.20 7.14
CA PRO A 163 -15.03 6.61 7.38
C PRO A 163 -16.47 6.91 7.83
N ASP A 164 -16.62 7.94 8.67
CA ASP A 164 -17.93 8.52 8.98
C ASP A 164 -18.33 9.52 7.88
N ASN A 165 -19.08 9.01 6.91
CA ASN A 165 -19.50 9.78 5.74
C ASN A 165 -20.39 10.97 6.13
N ASP A 166 -21.30 10.81 7.10
CA ASP A 166 -22.21 11.87 7.54
C ASP A 166 -21.44 13.00 8.25
N LYS A 167 -20.49 12.63 9.08
CA LYS A 167 -19.60 13.59 9.74
C LYS A 167 -18.77 14.34 8.70
N PHE A 168 -18.18 13.63 7.73
CA PHE A 168 -17.42 14.26 6.67
C PHE A 168 -18.26 15.26 5.87
N VAL A 169 -19.47 14.89 5.45
CA VAL A 169 -20.39 15.77 4.73
C VAL A 169 -20.71 17.01 5.56
N SER A 170 -20.99 16.84 6.86
CA SER A 170 -21.29 17.97 7.73
C SER A 170 -20.12 18.96 7.86
N GLU A 171 -18.88 18.46 7.95
CA GLU A 171 -17.69 19.32 8.01
C GLU A 171 -17.42 20.00 6.67
N LEU A 172 -17.65 19.30 5.56
CA LEU A 172 -17.51 19.89 4.22
C LEU A 172 -18.51 21.02 3.99
N ILE A 173 -19.75 20.87 4.44
CA ILE A 173 -20.77 21.94 4.42
C ILE A 173 -20.34 23.15 5.24
N LYS A 174 -19.78 22.94 6.44
CA LYS A 174 -19.27 24.05 7.25
C LYS A 174 -18.18 24.84 6.54
N LEU A 175 -17.20 24.14 5.96
CA LEU A 175 -16.12 24.79 5.20
C LEU A 175 -16.66 25.49 3.96
N HIS A 176 -17.62 24.90 3.25
CA HIS A 176 -18.28 25.53 2.11
C HIS A 176 -18.98 26.84 2.51
N ASN A 177 -19.61 26.89 3.67
CA ASN A 177 -20.25 28.10 4.19
C ASN A 177 -19.23 29.13 4.72
N GLN A 178 -17.98 28.75 4.89
CA GLN A 178 -16.90 29.59 5.39
C GLN A 178 -15.84 29.88 4.32
N LYS A 179 -16.25 29.99 3.05
CA LYS A 179 -15.32 30.17 1.90
C LYS A 179 -14.31 31.28 2.11
N ASP A 180 -14.73 32.41 2.69
CA ASP A 180 -13.87 33.57 2.94
C ASP A 180 -12.75 33.28 3.96
N GLN A 181 -12.86 32.25 4.76
CA GLN A 181 -11.89 31.86 5.79
C GLN A 181 -10.90 30.78 5.31
N LEU A 182 -11.19 30.10 4.21
CA LEU A 182 -10.38 28.95 3.73
C LEU A 182 -8.91 29.33 3.55
N ALA A 183 -8.63 30.47 2.94
CA ALA A 183 -7.26 30.96 2.74
C ALA A 183 -6.52 31.15 4.08
N SER A 184 -7.19 31.68 5.08
CA SER A 184 -6.62 31.87 6.42
C SER A 184 -6.36 30.55 7.12
N ILE A 185 -7.31 29.61 7.05
CA ILE A 185 -7.20 28.25 7.60
C ILE A 185 -6.01 27.52 6.95
N GLY A 186 -5.95 27.53 5.63
CA GLY A 186 -4.87 26.87 4.88
C GLY A 186 -3.50 27.46 5.17
N MET A 187 -3.41 28.79 5.30
CA MET A 187 -2.15 29.46 5.65
C MET A 187 -1.67 29.09 7.06
N GLU A 188 -2.58 28.94 8.02
CA GLU A 188 -2.22 28.48 9.37
C GLU A 188 -1.72 27.02 9.35
N MET A 189 -2.38 26.14 8.60
CA MET A 189 -1.92 24.77 8.38
C MET A 189 -0.53 24.75 7.70
N CYS A 190 -0.29 25.62 6.72
CA CYS A 190 1.00 25.74 6.04
C CYS A 190 2.13 26.12 7.03
N LYS A 191 1.90 27.09 7.90
CA LYS A 191 2.88 27.47 8.93
C LYS A 191 3.22 26.31 9.85
N LYS A 192 2.21 25.56 10.30
CA LYS A 192 2.40 24.38 11.13
C LYS A 192 3.11 23.26 10.38
N ALA A 193 2.73 22.99 9.13
CA ALA A 193 3.38 21.98 8.29
C ALA A 193 4.88 22.28 8.14
N ARG A 194 5.25 23.51 7.80
CA ARG A 194 6.66 23.94 7.68
C ARG A 194 7.41 23.87 9.00
N ARG A 195 6.73 24.05 10.13
CA ARG A 195 7.34 23.93 11.45
C ARG A 195 7.62 22.47 11.83
N HIS A 196 6.71 21.57 11.55
CA HIS A 196 6.79 20.16 11.99
C HIS A 196 7.49 19.27 10.97
N TYR A 197 7.30 19.52 9.69
CA TYR A 197 7.81 18.70 8.59
C TYR A 197 8.81 19.48 7.74
N ASN A 198 10.09 19.30 8.05
CA ASN A 198 11.19 19.99 7.41
C ASN A 198 12.36 19.03 7.25
N TRP A 199 12.86 18.91 6.03
CA TRP A 199 13.94 17.99 5.70
C TRP A 199 15.23 18.29 6.46
N ASP A 200 15.57 19.57 6.71
CA ASP A 200 16.78 19.92 7.47
C ASP A 200 16.71 19.39 8.90
N LYS A 201 15.53 19.49 9.53
CA LYS A 201 15.31 18.92 10.87
C LYS A 201 15.37 17.42 10.85
N THR A 202 14.76 16.80 9.87
CA THR A 202 14.75 15.33 9.71
C THR A 202 16.17 14.83 9.47
N ALA A 203 16.92 15.47 8.57
CA ALA A 203 18.31 15.15 8.29
C ALA A 203 19.19 15.29 9.55
N LYS A 204 18.98 16.34 10.33
CA LYS A 204 19.70 16.54 11.60
C LYS A 204 19.43 15.42 12.59
N VAL A 205 18.18 15.00 12.77
CA VAL A 205 17.83 13.89 13.67
C VAL A 205 18.52 12.59 13.25
N TRP A 206 18.56 12.32 11.93
CA TRP A 206 19.28 11.15 11.40
C TRP A 206 20.79 11.26 11.62
N LEU A 207 21.37 12.43 11.35
CA LEU A 207 22.80 12.67 11.56
C LEU A 207 23.19 12.46 13.02
N ASP A 208 22.47 13.11 13.94
CA ASP A 208 22.68 12.95 15.39
C ASP A 208 22.56 11.48 15.81
N HIS A 209 21.60 10.73 15.22
CA HIS A 209 21.46 9.31 15.49
C HIS A 209 22.65 8.51 14.98
N PHE A 210 23.09 8.74 13.74
CA PHE A 210 24.24 8.02 13.17
C PHE A 210 25.56 8.32 13.90
N GLU A 211 25.71 9.52 14.44
CA GLU A 211 26.89 9.90 15.22
C GLU A 211 26.90 9.31 16.63
N THR A 212 25.71 9.05 17.20
CA THR A 212 25.57 8.59 18.59
C THR A 212 25.30 7.10 18.73
N VAL A 213 24.77 6.45 17.67
CA VAL A 213 24.46 5.02 17.73
C VAL A 213 25.73 4.18 17.78
N SER A 214 25.83 3.32 18.77
CA SER A 214 26.92 2.35 18.79
C SER A 214 26.71 1.29 17.70
N ILE A 215 27.64 1.24 16.76
CA ILE A 215 27.66 0.21 15.72
C ILE A 215 28.06 -1.10 16.38
N LYS A 216 27.18 -2.07 16.41
CA LYS A 216 27.51 -3.43 16.83
C LYS A 216 28.45 -4.04 15.80
N ASP A 217 29.55 -4.61 16.23
CA ASP A 217 30.43 -5.38 15.35
C ASP A 217 29.60 -6.53 14.71
N PRO A 218 29.44 -6.54 13.39
CA PRO A 218 28.68 -7.59 12.72
C PRO A 218 29.26 -8.98 12.99
N LYS A 219 30.57 -9.09 13.22
CA LYS A 219 31.23 -10.35 13.57
C LYS A 219 30.84 -10.88 14.97
N GLN A 220 30.44 -10.00 15.88
CA GLN A 220 30.00 -10.39 17.24
C GLN A 220 28.50 -10.73 17.26
N THR A 221 27.72 -10.20 16.35
CA THR A 221 26.25 -10.37 16.31
C THR A 221 25.79 -11.38 15.28
N TRP A 222 26.59 -11.66 14.28
CA TRP A 222 26.30 -12.70 13.31
C TRP A 222 26.67 -14.06 13.93
N PHE A 223 25.67 -14.88 14.19
CA PHE A 223 25.89 -16.28 14.52
C PHE A 223 26.71 -16.94 13.41
N SER A 224 27.48 -17.96 13.77
CA SER A 224 28.16 -18.80 12.80
C SER A 224 27.25 -19.04 11.58
N PRO A 225 27.78 -18.99 10.35
CA PRO A 225 26.98 -19.26 9.17
C PRO A 225 26.15 -20.51 9.42
N LEU A 226 24.89 -20.44 9.05
CA LEU A 226 23.96 -21.57 9.17
C LEU A 226 24.64 -22.81 8.57
N LYS A 227 24.72 -23.89 9.33
CA LYS A 227 25.08 -25.15 8.74
C LYS A 227 24.11 -25.39 7.60
N ILE A 228 24.65 -25.56 6.39
CA ILE A 228 23.85 -25.89 5.22
C ILE A 228 23.16 -27.22 5.53
N PHE A 229 21.84 -27.16 5.62
CA PHE A 229 21.06 -28.37 5.80
C PHE A 229 21.08 -29.15 4.48
N GLN A 230 21.55 -30.39 4.53
CA GLN A 230 21.51 -31.30 3.39
C GLN A 230 20.39 -32.30 3.63
N ALA A 231 19.23 -32.04 3.02
CA ALA A 231 18.02 -32.84 3.22
C ALA A 231 18.23 -34.35 2.95
N ALA A 232 19.06 -34.68 1.98
CA ALA A 232 19.35 -36.07 1.61
C ALA A 232 20.10 -36.88 2.68
N GLN A 233 20.83 -36.25 3.60
CA GLN A 233 21.62 -36.94 4.60
C GLN A 233 20.82 -37.55 5.77
N GLY A 234 19.55 -37.17 5.91
CA GLY A 234 18.69 -37.66 6.98
C GLY A 234 17.74 -38.79 6.59
N ILE A 235 17.83 -39.29 5.36
CA ILE A 235 16.92 -40.33 4.85
C ILE A 235 17.41 -41.71 5.33
N PRO A 236 16.57 -42.48 6.06
CA PRO A 236 16.96 -43.80 6.51
C PRO A 236 17.10 -44.80 5.36
N PRO A 237 17.94 -45.83 5.52
CA PRO A 237 17.98 -46.95 4.58
C PRO A 237 16.59 -47.61 4.43
N GLY A 238 16.21 -47.97 3.21
CA GLY A 238 14.91 -48.62 2.94
C GLY A 238 13.82 -47.70 2.42
N VAL A 239 14.06 -46.41 2.35
CA VAL A 239 13.19 -45.46 1.65
C VAL A 239 13.71 -45.32 0.21
N GLU A 240 13.14 -46.08 -0.73
CA GLU A 240 13.72 -46.24 -2.06
C GLU A 240 13.13 -45.27 -3.09
N SER A 241 11.84 -45.05 -3.09
CA SER A 241 11.21 -44.18 -4.08
C SER A 241 11.49 -42.70 -3.80
N ASN A 242 11.62 -41.90 -4.84
CA ASN A 242 11.82 -40.46 -4.70
C ASN A 242 10.67 -39.78 -3.93
N ILE A 243 9.46 -40.23 -4.16
CA ILE A 243 8.26 -39.71 -3.44
C ILE A 243 8.32 -40.02 -1.95
N ASP A 244 8.70 -41.25 -1.58
CA ASP A 244 8.81 -41.65 -0.18
C ASP A 244 9.94 -40.91 0.55
N LYS A 245 11.07 -40.71 -0.13
CA LYS A 245 12.19 -39.89 0.39
C LYS A 245 11.75 -38.47 0.67
N VAL A 246 11.01 -37.89 -0.27
CA VAL A 246 10.49 -36.52 -0.13
C VAL A 246 9.44 -36.45 0.99
N ASN A 247 8.53 -37.39 1.04
CA ASN A 247 7.53 -37.46 2.12
C ASN A 247 8.18 -37.60 3.49
N PHE A 248 9.20 -38.46 3.59
CA PHE A 248 9.95 -38.63 4.83
C PHE A 248 10.63 -37.33 5.27
N MET A 249 11.32 -36.65 4.35
CA MET A 249 11.98 -35.38 4.64
C MET A 249 11.00 -34.32 5.12
N PHE A 250 9.86 -34.24 4.45
CA PHE A 250 8.84 -33.24 4.78
C PHE A 250 8.19 -33.50 6.14
N THR A 251 7.93 -34.77 6.44
CA THR A 251 7.26 -35.15 7.68
C THR A 251 8.19 -35.13 8.89
N ASN A 252 9.46 -35.54 8.71
CA ASN A 252 10.37 -35.79 9.84
C ASN A 252 11.47 -34.74 9.98
N ILE A 253 11.82 -34.02 8.92
CA ILE A 253 12.96 -33.09 8.90
C ILE A 253 12.48 -31.65 8.87
N LEU A 254 11.41 -31.35 8.14
CA LEU A 254 10.85 -29.99 8.03
C LEU A 254 9.72 -29.79 9.06
N HIS A 255 10.07 -29.53 10.30
CA HIS A 255 9.08 -29.28 11.34
C HIS A 255 8.54 -27.85 11.24
N LYS A 256 7.22 -27.73 11.51
CA LYS A 256 6.59 -26.41 11.68
C LYS A 256 7.16 -25.72 12.92
N PRO A 257 7.74 -24.52 12.81
CA PRO A 257 8.15 -23.75 13.99
C PRO A 257 6.95 -23.43 14.89
N GLU A 258 7.11 -23.52 16.21
CA GLU A 258 6.03 -23.31 17.17
C GLU A 258 5.39 -21.92 17.07
N TRP A 259 6.19 -20.91 16.72
CA TRP A 259 5.75 -19.52 16.58
C TRP A 259 4.95 -19.22 15.30
N ILE A 260 4.96 -20.12 14.31
CA ILE A 260 4.19 -19.98 13.09
C ILE A 260 2.79 -20.58 13.26
N GLY A 261 1.76 -19.80 13.09
CA GLY A 261 0.38 -20.26 13.06
C GLY A 261 0.14 -21.25 11.90
N ASN A 262 -0.80 -22.19 12.08
CA ASN A 262 -1.10 -23.21 11.08
C ASN A 262 -1.48 -22.63 9.71
N TYR A 263 -2.21 -21.52 9.68
CA TYR A 263 -2.60 -20.87 8.42
C TYR A 263 -1.39 -20.36 7.65
N LEU A 264 -0.50 -19.61 8.31
CA LEU A 264 0.70 -19.09 7.67
C LEU A 264 1.63 -20.20 7.23
N TRP A 265 1.77 -21.26 8.05
CA TRP A 265 2.56 -22.43 7.69
C TRP A 265 2.03 -23.10 6.41
N LYS A 266 0.72 -23.32 6.32
CA LYS A 266 0.08 -23.88 5.11
C LYS A 266 0.31 -22.99 3.89
N LYS A 267 0.23 -21.66 4.04
CA LYS A 267 0.50 -20.72 2.94
C LYS A 267 1.97 -20.82 2.47
N ILE A 268 2.91 -20.79 3.40
CA ILE A 268 4.34 -20.93 3.10
C ILE A 268 4.64 -22.23 2.35
N LEU A 269 4.11 -23.34 2.84
CA LEU A 269 4.28 -24.63 2.18
C LEU A 269 3.63 -24.66 0.79
N LYS A 270 2.49 -24.00 0.61
CA LYS A 270 1.82 -23.88 -0.69
C LYS A 270 2.64 -23.09 -1.69
N ASP A 271 3.34 -22.06 -1.25
CA ASP A 271 4.19 -21.22 -2.11
C ASP A 271 5.55 -21.90 -2.45
N CYS A 272 5.89 -22.99 -1.76
CA CYS A 272 7.05 -23.80 -2.10
C CYS A 272 6.75 -24.66 -3.32
N THR A 273 7.56 -24.55 -4.38
CA THR A 273 7.40 -25.31 -5.64
C THR A 273 7.38 -26.81 -5.41
N PHE A 274 8.14 -27.24 -4.43
CA PHE A 274 8.17 -28.61 -3.95
C PHE A 274 6.82 -29.07 -3.39
N GLY A 275 6.15 -28.25 -2.59
CA GLY A 275 4.84 -28.51 -2.04
C GLY A 275 3.79 -28.84 -3.09
N TYR A 276 3.88 -28.26 -4.28
CA TYR A 276 2.94 -28.52 -5.37
C TYR A 276 3.17 -29.84 -6.11
N ARG A 277 4.28 -30.55 -5.85
CA ARG A 277 4.60 -31.79 -6.54
C ARG A 277 4.34 -33.04 -5.73
N CYS A 278 4.09 -32.91 -4.45
CA CYS A 278 3.94 -34.04 -3.54
C CYS A 278 2.51 -34.16 -3.05
N GLU A 279 1.76 -35.11 -3.62
CA GLU A 279 0.32 -35.28 -3.34
C GLU A 279 -0.01 -35.75 -1.92
N ASN A 280 0.93 -36.38 -1.22
CA ASN A 280 0.70 -37.06 0.03
C ASN A 280 1.44 -36.48 1.23
N ILE A 281 2.01 -35.28 1.10
CA ILE A 281 2.85 -34.70 2.17
C ILE A 281 2.07 -34.34 3.41
N ASN A 282 0.84 -33.97 3.25
CA ASN A 282 -0.05 -33.72 4.36
C ASN A 282 -1.50 -33.81 3.86
N LYS A 283 -2.36 -34.59 4.51
CA LYS A 283 -3.77 -34.72 4.14
C LYS A 283 -4.52 -33.39 4.11
N ASP A 284 -3.98 -32.36 4.76
CA ASP A 284 -4.52 -31.01 4.75
C ASP A 284 -4.00 -30.14 3.57
N PHE A 285 -3.08 -30.66 2.78
CA PHE A 285 -2.53 -29.99 1.60
C PHE A 285 -3.27 -30.44 0.35
N TYR A 286 -4.12 -29.60 -0.15
CA TYR A 286 -4.76 -29.79 -1.45
C TYR A 286 -3.83 -29.33 -2.55
N PHE A 287 -3.27 -30.28 -3.28
CA PHE A 287 -2.59 -30.02 -4.55
C PHE A 287 -3.60 -30.06 -5.67
N ASN A 288 -3.80 -28.94 -6.34
CA ASN A 288 -4.61 -28.92 -7.54
C ASN A 288 -3.78 -29.38 -8.74
N GLU A 289 -4.20 -30.44 -9.43
CA GLU A 289 -3.56 -30.97 -10.63
C GLU A 289 -3.31 -29.89 -11.69
N SER A 290 -4.23 -28.96 -11.87
CA SER A 290 -4.08 -27.84 -12.81
C SER A 290 -2.95 -26.89 -12.42
N HIS A 291 -2.64 -26.78 -11.16
CA HIS A 291 -1.57 -25.93 -10.63
C HIS A 291 -0.19 -26.55 -10.83
N LYS A 292 -0.07 -27.87 -10.70
CA LYS A 292 1.14 -28.62 -11.02
C LYS A 292 1.55 -28.41 -12.48
N GLN A 293 0.59 -28.48 -13.39
CA GLN A 293 0.83 -28.26 -14.83
C GLN A 293 1.22 -26.83 -15.17
N SER A 294 0.68 -25.83 -14.45
CA SER A 294 0.98 -24.42 -14.73
C SER A 294 2.37 -23.97 -14.29
N LEU A 295 2.93 -24.59 -13.26
CA LEU A 295 4.21 -24.16 -12.68
C LEU A 295 5.44 -24.72 -13.41
N ARG A 296 5.38 -25.91 -13.99
CA ARG A 296 6.53 -26.56 -14.64
C ARG A 296 6.23 -27.33 -15.94
N GLY A 297 5.06 -27.30 -16.45
CA GLY A 297 4.68 -28.13 -17.59
C GLY A 297 4.84 -29.62 -17.28
N ASN A 298 5.11 -30.44 -18.29
CA ASN A 298 5.24 -31.90 -18.19
C ASN A 298 6.65 -32.37 -17.77
N GLN A 299 7.42 -31.56 -17.05
CA GLN A 299 8.76 -32.01 -16.64
C GLN A 299 8.67 -33.05 -15.51
N PRO A 300 9.45 -34.13 -15.59
CA PRO A 300 9.47 -35.18 -14.58
C PRO A 300 9.99 -34.61 -13.24
N PHE A 301 9.44 -35.11 -12.14
CA PHE A 301 9.89 -34.80 -10.80
C PHE A 301 11.35 -35.24 -10.60
N SER A 302 12.21 -34.32 -10.17
CA SER A 302 13.60 -34.58 -9.81
C SER A 302 13.77 -34.56 -8.31
N PHE A 303 14.30 -35.65 -7.74
CA PHE A 303 14.62 -35.74 -6.33
C PHE A 303 15.65 -34.69 -5.90
N ASP A 304 16.67 -34.44 -6.72
CA ASP A 304 17.71 -33.46 -6.42
C ASP A 304 17.16 -32.03 -6.39
N GLU A 305 16.25 -31.70 -7.30
CA GLU A 305 15.55 -30.41 -7.26
C GLU A 305 14.70 -30.24 -6.00
N ALA A 306 13.97 -31.29 -5.60
CA ALA A 306 13.19 -31.29 -4.36
C ALA A 306 14.08 -31.12 -3.11
N CYS A 307 15.22 -31.79 -3.07
CA CYS A 307 16.20 -31.64 -1.99
C CYS A 307 16.76 -30.20 -1.94
N ASN A 308 17.04 -29.59 -3.09
CA ASN A 308 17.53 -28.23 -3.15
C ASN A 308 16.47 -27.22 -2.68
N GLU A 309 15.23 -27.35 -3.14
CA GLU A 309 14.12 -26.50 -2.71
C GLU A 309 13.88 -26.63 -1.20
N LEU A 310 13.84 -27.85 -0.66
CA LEU A 310 13.67 -28.12 0.75
C LEU A 310 14.80 -27.52 1.61
N THR A 311 16.04 -27.64 1.12
CA THR A 311 17.20 -27.05 1.77
C THR A 311 17.10 -25.53 1.83
N GLN A 312 16.75 -24.90 0.72
CA GLN A 312 16.53 -23.45 0.68
C GLN A 312 15.42 -23.01 1.61
N PHE A 313 14.31 -23.72 1.60
CA PHE A 313 13.15 -23.41 2.42
C PHE A 313 13.47 -23.57 3.93
N ARG A 314 14.16 -24.63 4.33
CA ARG A 314 14.60 -24.83 5.72
C ARG A 314 15.54 -23.71 6.19
N ASN A 315 16.45 -23.31 5.31
CA ASN A 315 17.36 -22.19 5.60
C ASN A 315 16.60 -20.86 5.74
N GLN A 316 15.56 -20.65 4.95
CA GLN A 316 14.69 -19.49 5.07
C GLN A 316 13.94 -19.45 6.41
N ILE A 317 13.37 -20.58 6.84
CA ILE A 317 12.71 -20.70 8.16
C ILE A 317 13.72 -20.40 9.28
N ASN A 318 14.90 -20.96 9.21
CA ASN A 318 15.95 -20.71 10.21
C ASN A 318 16.36 -19.23 10.28
N ASN A 319 16.37 -18.54 9.16
CA ASN A 319 16.62 -17.09 9.11
C ASN A 319 15.49 -16.29 9.76
N TRP A 320 14.22 -16.66 9.50
CA TRP A 320 13.07 -16.03 10.14
C TRP A 320 13.05 -16.26 11.65
N GLU A 321 13.36 -17.46 12.12
CA GLU A 321 13.49 -17.76 13.56
C GLU A 321 14.54 -16.87 14.22
N LYS A 322 15.70 -16.71 13.59
CA LYS A 322 16.76 -15.84 14.09
C LYS A 322 16.34 -14.37 14.11
N ALA A 323 15.73 -13.89 13.02
CA ALA A 323 15.22 -12.53 12.97
C ALA A 323 14.19 -12.27 14.07
N ARG A 324 13.29 -13.21 14.33
CA ARG A 324 12.31 -13.12 15.42
C ARG A 324 12.93 -13.05 16.78
N LEU A 325 13.94 -13.86 17.07
CA LEU A 325 14.65 -13.89 18.36
C LEU A 325 15.42 -12.58 18.61
N ASN A 326 15.87 -11.92 17.54
CA ASN A 326 16.56 -10.63 17.63
C ASN A 326 15.63 -9.41 17.76
N ILE A 327 14.32 -9.60 17.52
CA ILE A 327 13.26 -8.57 17.66
C ILE A 327 12.58 -8.67 19.05
N GLN A 328 13.18 -9.23 20.05
CA GLN A 328 12.59 -9.13 21.39
C GLN A 328 12.48 -7.66 21.81
N PRO A 329 11.31 -7.23 22.34
CA PRO A 329 11.14 -5.85 22.75
C PRO A 329 12.21 -5.53 23.80
N ARG A 330 12.92 -4.43 23.58
CA ARG A 330 13.76 -3.86 24.65
C ARG A 330 12.82 -3.62 25.82
N GLY A 331 13.05 -4.35 26.89
CA GLY A 331 12.30 -4.18 28.12
C GLY A 331 12.22 -2.71 28.50
N ASN A 332 11.08 -2.32 29.03
CA ASN A 332 10.75 -0.98 29.54
C ASN A 332 11.84 -0.44 30.46
#